data_937deda14568e6fb148379109671d8e0
#
_entry.id   937deda14568e6fb148379109671d8e0
#
_cell.length_a   1.000
_cell.length_b   1.000
_cell.length_c   1.000
_cell.angle_alpha   90.00
_cell.angle_beta   90.00
_cell.angle_gamma   90.00
#
_symmetry.space_group_name_H-M   'P 1'
#
loop_
_entity.id
_entity.type
_entity.pdbx_description
1 polymer ?
#
loop_
_entity_poly.entity_id
_entity_poly.type
_entity_poly.pdbx_seq_one_letter_code
_entity_poly.pdbx_strand_id
1 'polypeptide(L)'
;MSSPPPRPISVVELDLAGPDGPVLSLRPVPGGPALRAGAVYALVRVEGRPAATVLGTVADGEDPAEVLGALARAQLAETGPRTDAERLAAVRPIGRTDLPARAREGLTPPRTSVVVATRERPEQLARALDSLLVQDHSDVEIVVVDNAPRTTDTHDLVTRKYGDRVRYVREDTPGLAVAHNAGAAAAEGEVLAFTDDDVIADPHWLTALTQPFAADPGLGCVTGLILPARLATPAQILLESHGGFAKGFEPRLYDPAEPPADEPLFPFTAGSFGSGANMAFRAAALRQAGGFDPATGTGTAARGGDDLYAFVAVLSAGFRLRYTAEALVWHHHRDTWQDLRNQAYGYGAGLTAYLTATLVRHPRLLPALLTRLPRGLAHARAMTARRGETPEGGVPGEHGTHHHPWPRSLSRLERRGMLYGPIGYAKARAQAAQRKGAGR
;
A
#
# COMPACT_ATOMS: atom_id res chain seq x y z
N MET A 1 26.62 23.69 8.78
CA MET A 1 25.47 24.02 9.65
C MET A 1 24.38 23.03 9.28
N SER A 2 23.89 22.21 10.20
CA SER A 2 22.76 21.29 9.93
C SER A 2 21.49 22.12 9.79
N SER A 3 20.76 21.97 8.70
CA SER A 3 19.43 22.57 8.55
C SER A 3 18.56 22.21 9.76
N PRO A 4 17.71 23.12 10.24
CA PRO A 4 16.79 22.80 11.34
C PRO A 4 15.90 21.63 10.94
N PRO A 5 15.46 20.80 11.89
CA PRO A 5 14.58 19.69 11.59
C PRO A 5 13.28 20.22 10.96
N PRO A 6 12.71 19.50 9.98
CA PRO A 6 11.47 19.90 9.35
C PRO A 6 10.36 20.02 10.40
N ARG A 7 9.53 21.07 10.27
CA ARG A 7 8.37 21.28 11.14
C ARG A 7 7.27 20.28 10.82
N PRO A 8 6.41 19.92 11.80
CA PRO A 8 5.26 19.07 11.54
C PRO A 8 4.37 19.63 10.41
N ILE A 9 3.87 18.75 9.57
CA ILE A 9 2.95 19.05 8.46
C ILE A 9 1.57 18.55 8.86
N SER A 10 0.55 19.42 8.78
CA SER A 10 -0.84 19.01 8.99
C SER A 10 -1.31 18.16 7.81
N VAL A 11 -2.00 17.05 8.09
CA VAL A 11 -2.56 16.18 7.04
C VAL A 11 -4.08 16.34 7.05
N VAL A 12 -4.67 16.66 5.89
CA VAL A 12 -6.11 16.98 5.76
C VAL A 12 -6.70 16.36 4.50
N GLU A 13 -8.01 16.31 4.45
CA GLU A 13 -8.80 16.02 3.26
C GLU A 13 -9.51 17.30 2.81
N LEU A 14 -9.43 17.60 1.52
CA LEU A 14 -10.11 18.70 0.84
C LEU A 14 -11.02 18.11 -0.25
N ASP A 15 -12.31 18.36 -0.19
CA ASP A 15 -13.27 17.91 -1.20
C ASP A 15 -13.80 19.09 -2.03
N LEU A 16 -13.79 18.93 -3.36
CA LEU A 16 -14.26 19.90 -4.33
C LEU A 16 -15.54 19.39 -5.02
N ALA A 17 -16.46 20.29 -5.35
CA ALA A 17 -17.68 19.99 -6.11
C ALA A 17 -17.42 19.67 -7.60
N GLY A 18 -16.19 19.72 -8.04
CA GLY A 18 -15.71 19.50 -9.40
C GLY A 18 -14.26 19.98 -9.50
N PRO A 19 -13.52 19.69 -10.60
CA PRO A 19 -12.12 20.10 -10.73
C PRO A 19 -11.88 21.60 -10.54
N ASP A 20 -12.80 22.43 -11.04
CA ASP A 20 -12.80 23.89 -10.91
C ASP A 20 -13.84 24.39 -9.87
N GLY A 21 -14.51 23.47 -9.19
CA GLY A 21 -15.63 23.74 -8.29
C GLY A 21 -15.21 24.36 -6.95
N PRO A 22 -16.21 24.82 -6.16
CA PRO A 22 -15.97 25.31 -4.81
C PRO A 22 -15.53 24.17 -3.88
N VAL A 23 -14.88 24.55 -2.76
CA VAL A 23 -14.58 23.63 -1.66
C VAL A 23 -15.87 23.25 -0.96
N LEU A 24 -16.18 21.97 -0.91
CA LEU A 24 -17.32 21.40 -0.18
C LEU A 24 -16.97 21.14 1.28
N SER A 25 -15.77 20.65 1.55
CA SER A 25 -15.30 20.39 2.90
C SER A 25 -13.77 20.42 2.99
N LEU A 26 -13.28 20.81 4.16
CA LEU A 26 -11.88 20.70 4.57
C LEU A 26 -11.87 20.14 5.99
N ARG A 27 -11.24 18.99 6.18
CA ARG A 27 -11.23 18.30 7.48
C ARG A 27 -9.88 17.63 7.74
N PRO A 28 -9.45 17.50 9.00
CA PRO A 28 -8.34 16.62 9.33
C PRO A 28 -8.63 15.19 8.89
N VAL A 29 -7.57 14.43 8.56
CA VAL A 29 -7.71 12.99 8.35
C VAL A 29 -8.24 12.31 9.61
N PRO A 30 -8.89 11.14 9.51
CA PRO A 30 -9.45 10.44 10.65
C PRO A 30 -8.41 10.23 11.77
N GLY A 31 -8.72 10.70 12.98
CA GLY A 31 -7.82 10.66 14.13
C GLY A 31 -6.66 11.67 14.08
N GLY A 32 -6.61 12.52 13.07
CA GLY A 32 -5.61 13.59 12.95
C GLY A 32 -5.91 14.80 13.83
N PRO A 33 -4.89 15.63 14.14
CA PRO A 33 -5.09 16.87 14.87
C PRO A 33 -5.83 17.91 14.02
N ALA A 34 -6.47 18.87 14.69
CA ALA A 34 -7.05 20.02 14.01
C ALA A 34 -5.99 20.76 13.18
N LEU A 35 -6.42 21.29 12.02
CA LEU A 35 -5.58 22.07 11.14
C LEU A 35 -5.03 23.31 11.87
N ARG A 36 -3.75 23.57 11.71
CA ARG A 36 -3.05 24.76 12.23
C ARG A 36 -2.33 25.46 11.09
N ALA A 37 -2.08 26.77 11.27
CA ALA A 37 -1.21 27.49 10.36
C ALA A 37 0.17 26.83 10.22
N GLY A 38 0.71 26.83 9.02
CA GLY A 38 1.96 26.16 8.67
C GLY A 38 1.84 25.29 7.42
N ALA A 39 2.74 24.33 7.27
CA ALA A 39 2.72 23.40 6.15
C ALA A 39 1.55 22.42 6.27
N VAL A 40 0.87 22.18 5.13
CA VAL A 40 -0.33 21.33 5.04
C VAL A 40 -0.18 20.39 3.84
N TYR A 41 -0.31 19.10 4.08
CA TYR A 41 -0.47 18.06 3.07
C TYR A 41 -1.95 17.72 2.95
N ALA A 42 -2.55 17.97 1.79
CA ALA A 42 -3.97 17.73 1.57
C ALA A 42 -4.19 16.65 0.51
N LEU A 43 -4.98 15.63 0.84
CA LEU A 43 -5.64 14.82 -0.16
C LEU A 43 -6.74 15.66 -0.80
N VAL A 44 -6.69 15.82 -2.10
CA VAL A 44 -7.75 16.44 -2.90
C VAL A 44 -8.71 15.36 -3.36
N ARG A 45 -9.98 15.52 -3.01
CA ARG A 45 -11.08 14.75 -3.56
C ARG A 45 -11.87 15.63 -4.52
N VAL A 46 -12.44 15.01 -5.53
CA VAL A 46 -13.42 15.63 -6.42
C VAL A 46 -14.69 14.81 -6.33
N GLU A 47 -15.77 15.41 -5.82
CA GLU A 47 -17.03 14.70 -5.55
C GLU A 47 -16.83 13.44 -4.70
N GLY A 48 -16.02 13.54 -3.64
CA GLY A 48 -15.69 12.44 -2.73
C GLY A 48 -14.59 11.48 -3.19
N ARG A 49 -14.12 11.56 -4.45
CA ARG A 49 -13.13 10.62 -5.01
C ARG A 49 -11.71 11.16 -4.92
N PRO A 50 -10.73 10.39 -4.46
CA PRO A 50 -9.32 10.75 -4.49
C PRO A 50 -8.86 11.14 -5.91
N ALA A 51 -8.29 12.33 -6.07
CA ALA A 51 -7.89 12.87 -7.36
C ALA A 51 -6.45 13.37 -7.43
N ALA A 52 -5.94 13.95 -6.33
CA ALA A 52 -4.58 14.48 -6.24
C ALA A 52 -4.14 14.61 -4.78
N THR A 53 -2.87 14.95 -4.58
CA THR A 53 -2.38 15.52 -3.31
C THR A 53 -1.74 16.86 -3.58
N VAL A 54 -1.87 17.80 -2.64
CA VAL A 54 -1.18 19.09 -2.67
C VAL A 54 -0.46 19.36 -1.38
N LEU A 55 0.68 20.03 -1.48
CA LEU A 55 1.41 20.55 -0.35
C LEU A 55 1.38 22.08 -0.41
N GLY A 56 0.85 22.71 0.63
CA GLY A 56 0.74 24.16 0.74
C GLY A 56 1.24 24.68 2.08
N THR A 57 1.25 25.98 2.21
CA THR A 57 1.46 26.67 3.49
C THR A 57 0.30 27.63 3.72
N VAL A 58 -0.31 27.53 4.86
CA VAL A 58 -1.41 28.41 5.31
C VAL A 58 -0.81 29.35 6.36
N ALA A 59 -0.83 30.66 6.13
CA ALA A 59 -0.34 31.65 7.08
C ALA A 59 -1.37 31.90 8.18
N ASP A 60 -0.92 32.53 9.28
CA ASP A 60 -1.83 32.95 10.34
C ASP A 60 -2.85 33.98 9.80
N GLY A 61 -4.13 33.69 9.99
CA GLY A 61 -5.24 34.55 9.55
C GLY A 61 -5.73 34.32 8.11
N GLU A 62 -5.08 33.46 7.33
CA GLU A 62 -5.60 33.05 6.03
C GLU A 62 -6.70 31.97 6.18
N ASP A 63 -7.66 31.97 5.24
CA ASP A 63 -8.63 30.88 5.14
C ASP A 63 -7.99 29.64 4.49
N PRO A 64 -7.81 28.53 5.24
CA PRO A 64 -7.21 27.32 4.69
C PRO A 64 -7.96 26.75 3.49
N ALA A 65 -9.29 26.89 3.43
CA ALA A 65 -10.10 26.38 2.34
C ALA A 65 -9.84 27.16 1.03
N GLU A 66 -9.65 28.47 1.11
CA GLU A 66 -9.31 29.30 -0.05
C GLU A 66 -7.90 28.96 -0.57
N VAL A 67 -6.89 28.93 0.33
CA VAL A 67 -5.48 28.66 -0.03
C VAL A 67 -5.34 27.26 -0.65
N LEU A 68 -5.81 26.23 0.05
CA LEU A 68 -5.68 24.85 -0.41
C LEU A 68 -6.59 24.57 -1.62
N GLY A 69 -7.76 25.17 -1.70
CA GLY A 69 -8.64 25.09 -2.86
C GLY A 69 -8.01 25.67 -4.12
N ALA A 70 -7.31 26.80 -4.03
CA ALA A 70 -6.57 27.37 -5.15
C ALA A 70 -5.44 26.44 -5.64
N LEU A 71 -4.65 25.90 -4.70
CA LEU A 71 -3.58 24.92 -5.02
C LEU A 71 -4.15 23.65 -5.65
N ALA A 72 -5.26 23.14 -5.12
CA ALA A 72 -5.90 21.93 -5.62
C ALA A 72 -6.37 22.11 -7.07
N ARG A 73 -7.04 23.23 -7.39
CA ARG A 73 -7.47 23.53 -8.77
C ARG A 73 -6.29 23.69 -9.73
N ALA A 74 -5.21 24.34 -9.30
CA ALA A 74 -4.00 24.46 -10.09
C ALA A 74 -3.39 23.08 -10.38
N GLN A 75 -3.27 22.22 -9.37
CA GLN A 75 -2.74 20.85 -9.53
C GLN A 75 -3.61 20.01 -10.47
N LEU A 76 -4.95 20.09 -10.33
CA LEU A 76 -5.88 19.36 -11.21
C LEU A 76 -5.81 19.86 -12.66
N ALA A 77 -5.62 21.17 -12.88
CA ALA A 77 -5.46 21.75 -14.21
C ALA A 77 -4.14 21.30 -14.89
N GLU A 78 -3.03 21.17 -14.12
CA GLU A 78 -1.76 20.68 -14.66
C GLU A 78 -1.81 19.19 -15.06
N THR A 79 -2.52 18.37 -14.27
CA THR A 79 -2.71 16.95 -14.60
C THR A 79 -3.71 16.75 -15.74
N GLY A 80 -4.41 17.81 -16.17
CA GLY A 80 -5.47 17.86 -17.18
C GLY A 80 -6.78 17.23 -16.68
N PRO A 81 -7.94 17.82 -17.07
CA PRO A 81 -9.21 17.18 -16.79
C PRO A 81 -9.33 15.95 -17.68
N ARG A 82 -8.92 14.81 -17.22
CA ARG A 82 -9.40 13.58 -17.80
C ARG A 82 -10.82 13.41 -17.34
N THR A 83 -11.75 13.82 -18.17
CA THR A 83 -13.17 13.47 -18.02
C THR A 83 -13.28 11.96 -17.86
N ASP A 84 -14.34 11.47 -17.21
CA ASP A 84 -14.57 10.01 -17.13
C ASP A 84 -14.52 9.36 -18.53
N ALA A 85 -14.89 10.11 -19.60
CA ALA A 85 -14.78 9.66 -20.98
C ALA A 85 -13.33 9.58 -21.47
N GLU A 86 -12.45 10.52 -21.11
CA GLU A 86 -11.02 10.48 -21.45
C GLU A 86 -10.25 9.45 -20.62
N ARG A 87 -10.62 9.26 -19.34
CA ARG A 87 -10.13 8.15 -18.51
C ARG A 87 -10.54 6.81 -19.10
N LEU A 88 -11.77 6.70 -19.60
CA LEU A 88 -12.27 5.51 -20.29
C LEU A 88 -11.54 5.26 -21.61
N ALA A 89 -11.26 6.31 -22.39
CA ALA A 89 -10.58 6.22 -23.68
C ALA A 89 -9.07 5.91 -23.54
N ALA A 90 -8.44 6.34 -22.44
CA ALA A 90 -7.03 6.07 -22.17
C ALA A 90 -6.79 4.62 -21.67
N VAL A 91 -7.80 3.98 -21.11
CA VAL A 91 -7.80 2.55 -20.75
C VAL A 91 -8.33 1.80 -21.98
N ARG A 92 -7.50 0.95 -22.61
CA ARG A 92 -7.99 0.06 -23.67
C ARG A 92 -9.21 -0.70 -23.16
N PRO A 93 -10.28 -0.86 -23.95
CA PRO A 93 -11.49 -1.54 -23.50
C PRO A 93 -11.20 -3.02 -23.27
N ILE A 94 -10.89 -3.35 -22.03
CA ILE A 94 -10.69 -4.72 -21.54
C ILE A 94 -11.77 -4.97 -20.48
N GLY A 95 -12.98 -5.24 -20.96
CA GLY A 95 -14.07 -5.70 -20.13
C GLY A 95 -14.74 -4.65 -19.22
N ARG A 96 -15.78 -5.10 -18.50
CA ARG A 96 -16.60 -4.25 -17.60
C ARG A 96 -15.83 -3.68 -16.39
N THR A 97 -14.62 -4.18 -16.13
CA THR A 97 -13.74 -3.75 -15.02
C THR A 97 -13.14 -2.36 -15.20
N ASP A 98 -13.10 -1.85 -16.46
CA ASP A 98 -12.55 -0.54 -16.78
C ASP A 98 -13.60 0.57 -16.68
N LEU A 99 -14.79 0.22 -16.23
CA LEU A 99 -15.86 1.19 -16.02
C LEU A 99 -15.53 2.08 -14.81
N PRO A 100 -15.80 3.41 -14.89
CA PRO A 100 -15.79 4.32 -13.74
C PRO A 100 -16.62 3.75 -12.60
N ALA A 101 -16.37 4.18 -11.34
CA ALA A 101 -17.12 3.71 -10.19
C ALA A 101 -18.64 3.81 -10.38
N ARG A 102 -19.14 4.90 -10.99
CA ARG A 102 -20.57 5.06 -11.33
C ARG A 102 -21.12 3.98 -12.28
N ALA A 103 -20.30 3.49 -13.20
CA ALA A 103 -20.72 2.42 -14.12
C ALA A 103 -20.68 1.02 -13.47
N ARG A 104 -20.12 0.92 -12.26
CA ARG A 104 -20.19 -0.27 -11.38
C ARG A 104 -21.36 -0.23 -10.41
N GLU A 105 -22.13 0.89 -10.39
CA GLU A 105 -23.37 0.98 -9.61
C GLU A 105 -24.28 -0.19 -9.95
N GLY A 106 -24.77 -0.87 -8.92
CA GLY A 106 -25.60 -2.08 -9.06
C GLY A 106 -24.82 -3.42 -9.05
N LEU A 107 -23.48 -3.41 -9.04
CA LEU A 107 -22.72 -4.64 -8.79
C LEU A 107 -22.55 -4.81 -7.25
N THR A 108 -23.08 -5.92 -6.74
CA THR A 108 -22.87 -6.28 -5.34
C THR A 108 -21.43 -6.77 -5.15
N PRO A 109 -20.67 -6.19 -4.22
CA PRO A 109 -19.35 -6.72 -3.86
C PRO A 109 -19.49 -8.18 -3.36
N PRO A 110 -18.52 -9.06 -3.67
CA PRO A 110 -18.54 -10.44 -3.18
C PRO A 110 -18.32 -10.47 -1.67
N ARG A 111 -18.81 -11.54 -1.00
CA ARG A 111 -18.50 -11.80 0.40
C ARG A 111 -17.00 -11.69 0.65
N THR A 112 -16.62 -10.87 1.62
CA THR A 112 -15.24 -10.49 1.84
C THR A 112 -14.77 -10.78 3.27
N SER A 113 -13.58 -11.34 3.41
CA SER A 113 -12.89 -11.46 4.68
C SER A 113 -11.76 -10.45 4.74
N VAL A 114 -11.77 -9.57 5.74
CA VAL A 114 -10.67 -8.65 6.02
C VAL A 114 -9.73 -9.32 7.01
N VAL A 115 -8.48 -9.55 6.60
CA VAL A 115 -7.43 -10.17 7.42
C VAL A 115 -6.48 -9.07 7.92
N VAL A 116 -6.36 -8.96 9.23
CA VAL A 116 -5.43 -8.02 9.89
C VAL A 116 -4.42 -8.82 10.71
N ALA A 117 -3.17 -8.83 10.27
CA ALA A 117 -2.08 -9.41 11.03
C ALA A 117 -1.55 -8.39 12.04
N THR A 118 -1.36 -8.81 13.29
CA THR A 118 -0.85 -7.94 14.35
C THR A 118 0.13 -8.68 15.25
N ARG A 119 0.93 -7.92 15.98
CA ARG A 119 1.81 -8.45 17.00
C ARG A 119 2.13 -7.42 18.07
N GLU A 120 1.66 -7.61 19.31
CA GLU A 120 1.97 -6.76 20.47
C GLU A 120 1.64 -5.26 20.25
N ARG A 121 0.51 -4.94 19.55
CA ARG A 121 0.10 -3.58 19.20
C ARG A 121 -1.40 -3.34 19.40
N PRO A 122 -1.96 -3.60 20.57
CA PRO A 122 -3.41 -3.56 20.79
C PRO A 122 -4.03 -2.18 20.52
N GLU A 123 -3.32 -1.05 20.80
CA GLU A 123 -3.87 0.28 20.56
C GLU A 123 -3.93 0.63 19.06
N GLN A 124 -2.92 0.25 18.28
CA GLN A 124 -2.93 0.42 16.82
C GLN A 124 -4.04 -0.42 16.21
N LEU A 125 -4.08 -1.71 16.57
CA LEU A 125 -5.12 -2.63 16.12
C LEU A 125 -6.52 -2.10 16.44
N ALA A 126 -6.74 -1.54 17.62
CA ALA A 126 -8.05 -0.98 17.99
C ALA A 126 -8.50 0.12 17.02
N ARG A 127 -7.60 1.03 16.63
CA ARG A 127 -7.93 2.10 15.66
C ARG A 127 -8.22 1.54 14.28
N ALA A 128 -7.44 0.55 13.83
CA ALA A 128 -7.67 -0.12 12.56
C ALA A 128 -9.04 -0.80 12.54
N LEU A 129 -9.36 -1.60 13.57
CA LEU A 129 -10.63 -2.30 13.69
C LEU A 129 -11.83 -1.34 13.77
N ASP A 130 -11.72 -0.24 14.50
CA ASP A 130 -12.79 0.77 14.58
C ASP A 130 -13.10 1.35 13.18
N SER A 131 -12.10 1.53 12.29
CA SER A 131 -12.30 1.98 10.91
C SER A 131 -12.86 0.89 9.99
N LEU A 132 -12.53 -0.37 10.25
CA LEU A 132 -13.02 -1.51 9.47
C LEU A 132 -14.48 -1.86 9.79
N LEU A 133 -14.94 -1.58 11.01
CA LEU A 133 -16.31 -1.86 11.44
C LEU A 133 -17.36 -0.86 10.92
N VAL A 134 -16.91 0.22 10.26
CA VAL A 134 -17.80 1.25 9.69
C VAL A 134 -17.74 1.30 8.17
N GLN A 135 -17.22 0.25 7.53
CA GLN A 135 -17.17 0.12 6.07
C GLN A 135 -18.56 0.02 5.46
N ASP A 136 -18.74 0.56 4.25
CA ASP A 136 -20.00 0.53 3.50
C ASP A 136 -20.28 -0.82 2.79
N HIS A 137 -19.60 -1.88 3.19
CA HIS A 137 -19.72 -3.24 2.64
C HIS A 137 -20.68 -4.08 3.48
N SER A 138 -21.68 -4.72 2.83
CA SER A 138 -22.78 -5.39 3.52
C SER A 138 -22.48 -6.81 4.01
N ASP A 139 -21.50 -7.50 3.39
CA ASP A 139 -21.18 -8.92 3.69
C ASP A 139 -19.67 -9.07 3.97
N VAL A 140 -19.28 -8.73 5.19
CA VAL A 140 -17.88 -8.71 5.63
C VAL A 140 -17.69 -9.47 6.95
N GLU A 141 -16.64 -10.27 7.02
CA GLU A 141 -16.05 -10.74 8.27
C GLU A 141 -14.68 -10.11 8.49
N ILE A 142 -14.29 -9.93 9.73
CA ILE A 142 -12.97 -9.43 10.11
C ILE A 142 -12.25 -10.53 10.88
N VAL A 143 -11.03 -10.89 10.41
CA VAL A 143 -10.17 -11.90 11.00
C VAL A 143 -8.88 -11.24 11.48
N VAL A 144 -8.68 -11.19 12.79
CA VAL A 144 -7.41 -10.74 13.40
C VAL A 144 -6.52 -11.95 13.62
N VAL A 145 -5.31 -11.88 13.06
CA VAL A 145 -4.27 -12.90 13.28
C VAL A 145 -3.20 -12.35 14.21
N ASP A 146 -3.18 -12.85 15.44
CA ASP A 146 -2.19 -12.50 16.46
C ASP A 146 -0.94 -13.36 16.28
N ASN A 147 0.11 -12.76 15.68
CA ASN A 147 1.29 -13.49 15.22
C ASN A 147 2.39 -13.58 16.27
N ALA A 148 2.62 -14.77 16.75
CA ALA A 148 3.62 -15.10 17.77
C ALA A 148 3.51 -14.18 19.01
N PRO A 149 2.32 -14.12 19.64
CA PRO A 149 2.07 -13.25 20.79
C PRO A 149 2.90 -13.66 21.99
N ARG A 150 3.32 -12.67 22.77
CA ARG A 150 4.03 -12.84 24.05
C ARG A 150 3.14 -12.50 25.23
N THR A 151 2.10 -11.68 24.98
CA THR A 151 1.10 -11.26 25.96
C THR A 151 -0.29 -11.71 25.51
N THR A 152 -1.31 -11.50 26.34
CA THR A 152 -2.71 -11.72 25.98
C THR A 152 -3.43 -10.44 25.55
N ASP A 153 -2.74 -9.32 25.46
CA ASP A 153 -3.35 -8.00 25.28
C ASP A 153 -4.19 -7.90 23.99
N THR A 154 -3.71 -8.49 22.90
CA THR A 154 -4.46 -8.55 21.64
C THR A 154 -5.72 -9.41 21.78
N HIS A 155 -5.60 -10.61 22.36
CA HIS A 155 -6.72 -11.49 22.62
C HIS A 155 -7.77 -10.82 23.53
N ASP A 156 -7.33 -10.19 24.62
CA ASP A 156 -8.19 -9.50 25.57
C ASP A 156 -8.91 -8.31 24.93
N LEU A 157 -8.20 -7.54 24.09
CA LEU A 157 -8.79 -6.45 23.32
C LEU A 157 -9.90 -6.97 22.40
N VAL A 158 -9.61 -7.98 21.56
CA VAL A 158 -10.58 -8.51 20.60
C VAL A 158 -11.79 -9.08 21.32
N THR A 159 -11.59 -9.89 22.35
CA THR A 159 -12.67 -10.55 23.08
C THR A 159 -13.55 -9.55 23.84
N ARG A 160 -12.96 -8.57 24.53
CA ARG A 160 -13.70 -7.63 25.39
C ARG A 160 -14.36 -6.48 24.63
N LYS A 161 -13.69 -5.92 23.62
CA LYS A 161 -14.18 -4.74 22.89
C LYS A 161 -15.01 -5.12 21.66
N TYR A 162 -14.62 -6.18 20.94
CA TYR A 162 -15.21 -6.49 19.64
C TYR A 162 -16.12 -7.73 19.66
N GLY A 163 -15.86 -8.69 20.56
CA GLY A 163 -16.69 -9.89 20.72
C GLY A 163 -16.86 -10.65 19.40
N ASP A 164 -18.09 -11.04 19.07
CA ASP A 164 -18.41 -11.84 17.88
C ASP A 164 -18.27 -11.08 16.55
N ARG A 165 -18.00 -9.76 16.59
CA ARG A 165 -17.81 -8.96 15.36
C ARG A 165 -16.44 -9.17 14.70
N VAL A 166 -15.48 -9.72 15.45
CA VAL A 166 -14.10 -9.92 14.99
C VAL A 166 -13.64 -11.31 15.41
N ARG A 167 -13.27 -12.13 14.43
CA ARG A 167 -12.71 -13.46 14.66
C ARG A 167 -11.25 -13.34 15.08
N TYR A 168 -10.89 -13.91 16.22
CA TYR A 168 -9.50 -13.99 16.67
C TYR A 168 -8.86 -15.31 16.24
N VAL A 169 -7.67 -15.23 15.66
CA VAL A 169 -6.82 -16.38 15.28
C VAL A 169 -5.45 -16.18 15.88
N ARG A 170 -4.95 -17.17 16.62
CA ARG A 170 -3.59 -17.20 17.13
C ARG A 170 -2.69 -17.99 16.18
N GLU A 171 -1.56 -17.41 15.79
CA GLU A 171 -0.52 -18.07 14.99
C GLU A 171 0.82 -17.96 15.74
N ASP A 172 1.32 -19.08 16.25
CA ASP A 172 2.53 -19.12 17.09
C ASP A 172 3.83 -19.02 16.28
N THR A 173 3.78 -19.29 14.97
CA THR A 173 4.95 -19.19 14.09
C THR A 173 5.19 -17.75 13.68
N PRO A 174 6.31 -17.09 14.04
CA PRO A 174 6.56 -15.73 13.68
C PRO A 174 6.79 -15.56 12.17
N GLY A 175 6.16 -14.52 11.60
CA GLY A 175 6.31 -14.12 10.20
C GLY A 175 5.01 -13.61 9.60
N LEU A 176 5.05 -12.45 8.93
CA LEU A 176 3.87 -11.80 8.34
C LEU A 176 3.21 -12.70 7.29
N ALA A 177 4.00 -13.30 6.39
CA ALA A 177 3.48 -14.25 5.39
C ALA A 177 2.78 -15.47 6.02
N VAL A 178 3.27 -15.92 7.19
CA VAL A 178 2.64 -17.02 7.95
C VAL A 178 1.31 -16.57 8.52
N ALA A 179 1.27 -15.37 9.09
CA ALA A 179 0.04 -14.77 9.61
C ALA A 179 -1.00 -14.55 8.51
N HIS A 180 -0.58 -14.02 7.34
CA HIS A 180 -1.47 -13.87 6.18
C HIS A 180 -2.04 -15.21 5.72
N ASN A 181 -1.22 -16.27 5.65
CA ASN A 181 -1.71 -17.61 5.30
C ASN A 181 -2.66 -18.18 6.35
N ALA A 182 -2.40 -17.96 7.65
CA ALA A 182 -3.29 -18.39 8.72
C ALA A 182 -4.64 -17.67 8.63
N GLY A 183 -4.63 -16.36 8.39
CA GLY A 183 -5.84 -15.58 8.16
C GLY A 183 -6.60 -16.04 6.91
N ALA A 184 -5.90 -16.26 5.80
CA ALA A 184 -6.49 -16.78 4.57
C ALA A 184 -7.11 -18.17 4.74
N ALA A 185 -6.54 -19.01 5.60
CA ALA A 185 -7.07 -20.34 5.92
C ALA A 185 -8.31 -20.28 6.84
N ALA A 186 -8.41 -19.27 7.72
CA ALA A 186 -9.53 -19.05 8.61
C ALA A 186 -10.70 -18.31 7.94
N ALA A 187 -10.44 -17.61 6.86
CA ALA A 187 -11.37 -16.76 6.13
C ALA A 187 -12.38 -17.57 5.31
N GLU A 188 -13.63 -17.06 5.24
CA GLU A 188 -14.75 -17.68 4.51
C GLU A 188 -15.19 -16.86 3.28
N GLY A 189 -14.60 -15.66 3.08
CA GLY A 189 -14.93 -14.78 1.96
C GLY A 189 -14.44 -15.30 0.60
N GLU A 190 -15.16 -14.92 -0.45
CA GLU A 190 -14.73 -15.14 -1.84
C GLU A 190 -13.54 -14.23 -2.19
N VAL A 191 -13.47 -13.08 -1.53
CA VAL A 191 -12.36 -12.13 -1.61
C VAL A 191 -11.73 -11.99 -0.24
N LEU A 192 -10.39 -12.00 -0.20
CA LEU A 192 -9.58 -11.81 0.99
C LEU A 192 -8.88 -10.46 0.89
N ALA A 193 -9.31 -9.51 1.70
CA ALA A 193 -8.68 -8.20 1.83
C ALA A 193 -7.67 -8.23 2.97
N PHE A 194 -6.46 -7.74 2.74
CA PHE A 194 -5.39 -7.67 3.74
C PHE A 194 -5.05 -6.22 4.01
N THR A 195 -4.87 -5.89 5.28
CA THR A 195 -4.41 -4.59 5.74
C THR A 195 -3.61 -4.71 7.03
N ASP A 196 -2.85 -3.65 7.38
CA ASP A 196 -2.00 -3.64 8.56
C ASP A 196 -2.72 -3.11 9.80
N ASP A 197 -2.17 -3.39 10.99
CA ASP A 197 -2.69 -2.92 12.29
C ASP A 197 -2.44 -1.42 12.55
N ASP A 198 -1.67 -0.74 11.69
CA ASP A 198 -1.34 0.68 11.78
C ASP A 198 -1.92 1.53 10.64
N VAL A 199 -3.05 1.07 10.06
CA VAL A 199 -3.84 1.84 9.09
C VAL A 199 -5.20 2.28 9.64
N ILE A 200 -5.76 3.30 9.00
CA ILE A 200 -7.17 3.70 9.13
C ILE A 200 -7.77 3.62 7.73
N ALA A 201 -8.75 2.76 7.55
CA ALA A 201 -9.42 2.59 6.27
C ALA A 201 -10.43 3.73 6.03
N ASP A 202 -10.46 4.25 4.79
CA ASP A 202 -11.55 5.12 4.35
C ASP A 202 -12.89 4.38 4.42
N PRO A 203 -14.01 5.00 4.77
CA PRO A 203 -15.31 4.32 4.86
C PRO A 203 -15.73 3.57 3.59
N HIS A 204 -15.25 4.00 2.42
CA HIS A 204 -15.52 3.38 1.12
C HIS A 204 -14.43 2.39 0.66
N TRP A 205 -13.39 2.20 1.47
CA TRP A 205 -12.21 1.40 1.12
C TRP A 205 -12.54 -0.01 0.65
N LEU A 206 -13.37 -0.73 1.44
CA LEU A 206 -13.61 -2.15 1.19
C LEU A 206 -14.45 -2.35 -0.07
N THR A 207 -15.47 -1.55 -0.29
CA THR A 207 -16.29 -1.60 -1.52
C THR A 207 -15.45 -1.27 -2.75
N ALA A 208 -14.63 -0.20 -2.70
CA ALA A 208 -13.74 0.17 -3.80
C ALA A 208 -12.69 -0.91 -4.12
N LEU A 209 -12.20 -1.62 -3.09
CA LEU A 209 -11.21 -2.68 -3.25
C LEU A 209 -11.81 -3.98 -3.81
N THR A 210 -13.06 -4.32 -3.47
CA THR A 210 -13.64 -5.64 -3.73
C THR A 210 -14.65 -5.68 -4.87
N GLN A 211 -15.37 -4.59 -5.13
CA GLN A 211 -16.34 -4.51 -6.22
C GLN A 211 -15.75 -4.85 -7.61
N PRO A 212 -14.49 -4.52 -7.94
CA PRO A 212 -13.89 -4.92 -9.22
C PRO A 212 -13.92 -6.43 -9.49
N PHE A 213 -13.87 -7.27 -8.44
CA PHE A 213 -13.92 -8.71 -8.58
C PHE A 213 -15.31 -9.24 -9.06
N ALA A 214 -16.38 -8.52 -8.74
CA ALA A 214 -17.71 -8.86 -9.25
C ALA A 214 -17.82 -8.63 -10.77
N ALA A 215 -17.11 -7.62 -11.28
CA ALA A 215 -17.14 -7.25 -12.70
C ALA A 215 -16.17 -8.09 -13.55
N ASP A 216 -15.09 -8.63 -12.96
CA ASP A 216 -14.02 -9.31 -13.68
C ASP A 216 -13.63 -10.65 -13.03
N PRO A 217 -14.09 -11.79 -13.57
CA PRO A 217 -13.69 -13.11 -13.09
C PRO A 217 -12.19 -13.44 -13.24
N GLY A 218 -11.49 -12.80 -14.19
CA GLY A 218 -10.05 -12.96 -14.42
C GLY A 218 -9.18 -12.12 -13.50
N LEU A 219 -9.80 -11.27 -12.66
CA LEU A 219 -9.08 -10.45 -11.69
C LEU A 219 -8.72 -11.29 -10.47
N GLY A 220 -7.42 -11.42 -10.21
CA GLY A 220 -6.90 -12.19 -9.08
C GLY A 220 -6.46 -11.32 -7.91
N CYS A 221 -6.10 -10.06 -8.16
CA CYS A 221 -5.66 -9.12 -7.13
C CYS A 221 -6.13 -7.70 -7.42
N VAL A 222 -6.47 -6.96 -6.37
CA VAL A 222 -6.69 -5.50 -6.40
C VAL A 222 -5.85 -4.87 -5.30
N THR A 223 -5.21 -3.74 -5.60
CA THR A 223 -4.45 -2.94 -4.64
C THR A 223 -4.96 -1.50 -4.63
N GLY A 224 -4.70 -0.77 -3.56
CA GLY A 224 -5.24 0.57 -3.38
C GLY A 224 -4.21 1.63 -2.98
N LEU A 225 -4.72 2.85 -2.85
CA LEU A 225 -3.96 4.03 -2.46
C LEU A 225 -3.64 4.00 -0.97
N ILE A 226 -2.39 4.34 -0.64
CA ILE A 226 -1.93 4.48 0.74
C ILE A 226 -1.34 5.87 0.90
N LEU A 227 -1.90 6.64 1.83
CA LEU A 227 -1.43 7.99 2.16
C LEU A 227 -1.00 8.08 3.64
N PRO A 228 -0.18 9.06 4.01
CA PRO A 228 0.26 9.22 5.39
C PRO A 228 -0.88 9.71 6.29
N ALA A 229 -1.13 9.01 7.39
CA ALA A 229 -2.07 9.48 8.42
C ALA A 229 -1.50 10.64 9.24
N ARG A 230 -0.18 10.79 9.28
CA ARG A 230 0.52 11.80 10.08
C ARG A 230 1.91 12.08 9.52
N LEU A 231 2.29 13.37 9.52
CA LEU A 231 3.60 13.87 9.11
C LEU A 231 4.18 14.80 10.19
N ALA A 232 4.37 14.27 11.40
CA ALA A 232 4.78 15.04 12.58
C ALA A 232 6.29 14.97 12.85
N THR A 233 6.99 13.95 12.37
CA THR A 233 8.41 13.76 12.63
C THR A 233 9.24 13.85 11.35
N PRO A 234 10.54 14.22 11.47
CA PRO A 234 11.44 14.24 10.32
C PRO A 234 11.51 12.89 9.58
N ALA A 235 11.37 11.76 10.31
CA ALA A 235 11.39 10.44 9.70
C ALA A 235 10.18 10.18 8.81
N GLN A 236 8.98 10.57 9.27
CA GLN A 236 7.73 10.46 8.50
C GLN A 236 7.76 11.35 7.26
N ILE A 237 8.16 12.62 7.41
CA ILE A 237 8.25 13.58 6.31
C ILE A 237 9.27 13.11 5.27
N LEU A 238 10.43 12.61 5.71
CA LEU A 238 11.45 12.10 4.80
C LEU A 238 10.99 10.88 4.03
N LEU A 239 10.29 9.94 4.67
CA LEU A 239 9.73 8.75 4.00
C LEU A 239 8.74 9.17 2.92
N GLU A 240 7.81 10.08 3.24
CA GLU A 240 6.78 10.53 2.29
C GLU A 240 7.40 11.32 1.13
N SER A 241 8.37 12.20 1.38
CA SER A 241 9.05 12.98 0.32
C SER A 241 9.85 12.13 -0.68
N HIS A 242 10.09 10.85 -0.39
CA HIS A 242 10.75 9.90 -1.30
C HIS A 242 9.80 8.89 -1.95
N GLY A 243 8.54 9.29 -2.11
CA GLY A 243 7.54 8.54 -2.84
C GLY A 243 6.65 7.68 -1.97
N GLY A 244 6.81 7.70 -0.65
CA GLY A 244 5.89 7.03 0.29
C GLY A 244 5.42 5.65 -0.19
N PHE A 245 4.13 5.39 -0.05
CA PHE A 245 3.47 4.17 -0.55
C PHE A 245 2.51 4.44 -1.71
N ALA A 246 2.19 5.72 -2.01
CA ALA A 246 1.26 6.09 -3.08
C ALA A 246 1.80 5.65 -4.45
N LYS A 247 0.89 5.17 -5.32
CA LYS A 247 1.19 4.77 -6.70
C LYS A 247 0.49 5.68 -7.73
N GLY A 248 0.07 6.86 -7.28
CA GLY A 248 -0.68 7.83 -8.08
C GLY A 248 -2.19 7.68 -7.94
N PHE A 249 -2.92 8.45 -8.73
CA PHE A 249 -4.39 8.52 -8.65
C PHE A 249 -5.07 7.85 -9.84
N GLU A 250 -4.30 7.49 -10.88
CA GLU A 250 -4.82 6.80 -12.05
C GLU A 250 -4.95 5.29 -11.80
N PRO A 251 -6.08 4.67 -12.15
CA PRO A 251 -6.23 3.23 -12.07
C PRO A 251 -5.30 2.55 -13.09
N ARG A 252 -4.71 1.42 -12.72
CA ARG A 252 -3.85 0.62 -13.60
C ARG A 252 -4.28 -0.84 -13.61
N LEU A 253 -4.26 -1.45 -14.80
CA LEU A 253 -4.46 -2.88 -14.97
C LEU A 253 -3.14 -3.52 -15.42
N TYR A 254 -2.75 -4.57 -14.73
CA TYR A 254 -1.58 -5.38 -15.03
C TYR A 254 -2.05 -6.75 -15.53
N ASP A 255 -1.95 -6.97 -16.83
CA ASP A 255 -2.35 -8.22 -17.48
C ASP A 255 -1.11 -8.98 -17.96
N PRO A 256 -0.88 -10.23 -17.49
CA PRO A 256 0.26 -11.04 -17.97
C PRO A 256 0.15 -11.43 -19.45
N ALA A 257 -1.05 -11.43 -20.04
CA ALA A 257 -1.26 -11.68 -21.46
C ALA A 257 -0.94 -10.45 -22.32
N GLU A 258 -1.15 -9.23 -21.77
CA GLU A 258 -0.85 -7.95 -22.42
C GLU A 258 0.00 -7.06 -21.46
N PRO A 259 1.31 -7.37 -21.30
CA PRO A 259 2.18 -6.62 -20.39
C PRO A 259 2.20 -5.13 -20.69
N PRO A 260 2.16 -4.24 -19.66
CA PRO A 260 2.20 -2.79 -19.88
C PRO A 260 3.46 -2.36 -20.64
N ALA A 261 3.32 -1.56 -21.68
CA ALA A 261 4.43 -1.12 -22.53
C ALA A 261 5.41 -0.19 -21.79
N ASP A 262 4.92 0.55 -20.78
CA ASP A 262 5.69 1.45 -19.92
C ASP A 262 6.39 0.74 -18.74
N GLU A 263 6.15 -0.58 -18.57
CA GLU A 263 6.74 -1.40 -17.50
C GLU A 263 7.70 -2.47 -18.08
N PRO A 264 8.87 -2.10 -18.55
CA PRO A 264 9.77 -3.02 -19.26
C PRO A 264 10.32 -4.16 -18.37
N LEU A 265 10.17 -4.04 -17.05
CA LEU A 265 10.58 -5.04 -16.06
C LEU A 265 9.41 -5.89 -15.56
N PHE A 266 8.20 -5.67 -16.06
CA PHE A 266 7.03 -6.47 -15.67
C PHE A 266 7.32 -7.98 -15.83
N PRO A 267 6.93 -8.86 -14.88
CA PRO A 267 6.23 -8.59 -13.62
C PRO A 267 7.16 -8.36 -12.40
N PHE A 268 8.45 -8.10 -12.59
CA PHE A 268 9.45 -8.00 -11.52
C PHE A 268 9.50 -6.61 -10.85
N THR A 269 8.65 -5.68 -11.22
CA THR A 269 8.45 -4.38 -10.57
C THR A 269 7.31 -4.42 -9.55
N ALA A 270 7.19 -5.52 -8.80
CA ALA A 270 6.06 -5.77 -7.90
C ALA A 270 5.76 -4.60 -6.93
N GLY A 271 6.77 -3.79 -6.57
CA GLY A 271 6.59 -2.58 -5.78
C GLY A 271 5.78 -1.48 -6.47
N SER A 272 5.61 -1.50 -7.80
CA SER A 272 4.73 -0.57 -8.52
C SER A 272 3.25 -0.99 -8.48
N PHE A 273 2.97 -2.25 -8.14
CA PHE A 273 1.61 -2.78 -8.15
C PHE A 273 0.79 -2.40 -6.91
N GLY A 274 1.44 -2.06 -5.79
CA GLY A 274 0.81 -1.75 -4.52
C GLY A 274 1.68 -2.11 -3.32
N SER A 275 1.04 -2.35 -2.18
CA SER A 275 1.70 -2.76 -0.93
C SER A 275 0.78 -3.63 -0.08
N GLY A 276 1.36 -4.42 0.81
CA GLY A 276 0.68 -5.33 1.72
C GLY A 276 -0.37 -4.69 2.64
N ALA A 277 -0.19 -3.40 2.95
CA ALA A 277 -1.14 -2.66 3.79
C ALA A 277 -2.48 -2.35 3.10
N ASN A 278 -2.60 -2.57 1.76
CA ASN A 278 -3.81 -2.28 1.00
C ASN A 278 -3.91 -3.18 -0.23
N MET A 279 -4.33 -4.41 -0.03
CA MET A 279 -4.45 -5.40 -1.10
C MET A 279 -5.64 -6.34 -0.85
N ALA A 280 -6.25 -6.84 -1.93
CA ALA A 280 -7.22 -7.91 -1.87
C ALA A 280 -6.95 -8.95 -2.95
N PHE A 281 -7.30 -10.18 -2.67
CA PHE A 281 -7.16 -11.30 -3.60
C PHE A 281 -8.49 -12.06 -3.72
N ARG A 282 -8.79 -12.50 -4.95
CA ARG A 282 -9.77 -13.58 -5.09
C ARG A 282 -9.22 -14.82 -4.38
N ALA A 283 -9.95 -15.37 -3.42
CA ALA A 283 -9.49 -16.48 -2.59
C ALA A 283 -9.03 -17.70 -3.43
N ALA A 284 -9.75 -18.00 -4.52
CA ALA A 284 -9.38 -19.06 -5.45
C ALA A 284 -8.06 -18.77 -6.18
N ALA A 285 -7.83 -17.51 -6.60
CA ALA A 285 -6.59 -17.10 -7.28
C ALA A 285 -5.38 -17.17 -6.34
N LEU A 286 -5.52 -16.69 -5.09
CA LEU A 286 -4.46 -16.77 -4.09
C LEU A 286 -4.10 -18.24 -3.77
N ARG A 287 -5.11 -19.12 -3.62
CA ARG A 287 -4.87 -20.56 -3.42
C ARG A 287 -4.17 -21.20 -4.62
N GLN A 288 -4.61 -20.87 -5.85
CA GLN A 288 -3.98 -21.39 -7.07
C GLN A 288 -2.52 -20.89 -7.22
N ALA A 289 -2.23 -19.68 -6.81
CA ALA A 289 -0.88 -19.12 -6.78
C ALA A 289 0.00 -19.71 -5.67
N GLY A 290 -0.57 -20.47 -4.73
CA GLY A 290 0.16 -21.13 -3.63
C GLY A 290 0.25 -20.31 -2.35
N GLY A 291 -0.49 -19.21 -2.23
CA GLY A 291 -0.50 -18.32 -1.06
C GLY A 291 0.76 -17.45 -0.95
N PHE A 292 0.98 -16.91 0.24
CA PHE A 292 2.21 -16.17 0.58
C PHE A 292 3.37 -17.15 0.86
N ASP A 293 4.59 -16.82 0.41
CA ASP A 293 5.76 -17.67 0.74
C ASP A 293 6.16 -17.46 2.21
N PRO A 294 6.05 -18.48 3.09
CA PRO A 294 6.30 -18.34 4.53
C PRO A 294 7.76 -18.02 4.88
N ALA A 295 8.67 -18.06 3.90
CA ALA A 295 10.06 -17.66 4.08
C ALA A 295 10.29 -16.16 3.77
N THR A 296 9.24 -15.42 3.40
CA THR A 296 9.26 -13.98 3.17
C THR A 296 8.52 -13.24 4.28
N GLY A 297 8.50 -11.91 4.23
CA GLY A 297 7.75 -11.06 5.15
C GLY A 297 8.52 -10.62 6.39
N THR A 298 8.00 -9.57 7.01
CA THR A 298 8.47 -9.07 8.30
C THR A 298 8.36 -10.16 9.37
N GLY A 299 9.24 -10.16 10.34
CA GLY A 299 9.31 -11.21 11.37
C GLY A 299 10.11 -12.46 10.95
N THR A 300 10.53 -12.57 9.68
CA THR A 300 11.45 -13.61 9.18
C THR A 300 12.86 -13.05 8.95
N ALA A 301 13.81 -13.93 8.65
CA ALA A 301 15.15 -13.51 8.24
C ALA A 301 15.17 -12.76 6.89
N ALA A 302 14.17 -12.91 6.04
CA ALA A 302 14.00 -12.19 4.77
C ALA A 302 13.60 -10.71 4.95
N ARG A 303 12.95 -10.37 6.06
CA ARG A 303 12.56 -9.01 6.49
C ARG A 303 11.51 -8.28 5.64
N GLY A 304 10.88 -8.91 4.66
CA GLY A 304 9.85 -8.31 3.81
C GLY A 304 9.63 -9.12 2.53
N GLY A 305 8.83 -8.57 1.61
CA GLY A 305 8.62 -9.08 0.26
C GLY A 305 7.55 -10.16 0.12
N ASP A 306 6.74 -10.38 1.12
CA ASP A 306 5.61 -11.32 1.10
C ASP A 306 4.49 -10.87 0.15
N ASP A 307 4.14 -9.60 0.20
CA ASP A 307 3.20 -8.94 -0.70
C ASP A 307 3.72 -8.95 -2.16
N LEU A 308 4.97 -8.53 -2.35
CA LEU A 308 5.60 -8.51 -3.67
C LEU A 308 5.64 -9.90 -4.31
N TYR A 309 5.93 -10.93 -3.51
CA TYR A 309 5.88 -12.30 -3.97
C TYR A 309 4.45 -12.71 -4.36
N ALA A 310 3.45 -12.40 -3.54
CA ALA A 310 2.06 -12.76 -3.79
C ALA A 310 1.52 -12.11 -5.07
N PHE A 311 1.86 -10.86 -5.35
CA PHE A 311 1.49 -10.17 -6.59
C PHE A 311 2.05 -10.89 -7.82
N VAL A 312 3.36 -11.20 -7.80
CA VAL A 312 4.01 -11.92 -8.92
C VAL A 312 3.46 -13.34 -9.06
N ALA A 313 3.18 -14.02 -7.97
CA ALA A 313 2.63 -15.38 -7.98
C ALA A 313 1.24 -15.42 -8.64
N VAL A 314 0.36 -14.46 -8.31
CA VAL A 314 -0.98 -14.35 -8.91
C VAL A 314 -0.91 -14.00 -10.41
N LEU A 315 -0.04 -13.06 -10.80
CA LEU A 315 0.20 -12.75 -12.22
C LEU A 315 0.79 -13.96 -12.96
N SER A 316 1.70 -14.72 -12.34
CA SER A 316 2.30 -15.94 -12.90
C SER A 316 1.32 -17.09 -13.04
N ALA A 317 0.23 -17.09 -12.25
CA ALA A 317 -0.88 -18.02 -12.37
C ALA A 317 -1.89 -17.63 -13.47
N GLY A 318 -1.65 -16.52 -14.20
CA GLY A 318 -2.45 -16.06 -15.32
C GLY A 318 -3.59 -15.10 -14.95
N PHE A 319 -3.69 -14.68 -13.69
CA PHE A 319 -4.67 -13.68 -13.26
C PHE A 319 -4.16 -12.26 -13.49
N ARG A 320 -5.10 -11.32 -13.57
CA ARG A 320 -4.83 -9.89 -13.66
C ARG A 320 -4.73 -9.26 -12.28
N LEU A 321 -3.98 -8.17 -12.17
CA LEU A 321 -3.90 -7.32 -11.00
C LEU A 321 -4.35 -5.91 -11.37
N ARG A 322 -5.16 -5.28 -10.52
CA ARG A 322 -5.64 -3.91 -10.69
C ARG A 322 -5.18 -3.05 -9.50
N TYR A 323 -4.72 -1.83 -9.80
CA TYR A 323 -4.56 -0.76 -8.82
C TYR A 323 -5.73 0.23 -8.96
N THR A 324 -6.26 0.73 -7.83
CA THR A 324 -7.27 1.78 -7.80
C THR A 324 -7.04 2.75 -6.64
N ALA A 325 -7.05 4.06 -6.93
CA ALA A 325 -6.91 5.08 -5.90
C ALA A 325 -8.19 5.25 -5.03
N GLU A 326 -9.34 4.75 -5.49
CA GLU A 326 -10.60 4.81 -4.74
C GLU A 326 -10.55 3.96 -3.46
N ALA A 327 -9.74 2.88 -3.44
CA ALA A 327 -9.49 2.07 -2.24
C ALA A 327 -8.39 2.73 -1.40
N LEU A 328 -8.76 3.70 -0.57
CA LEU A 328 -7.83 4.49 0.23
C LEU A 328 -7.68 3.97 1.65
N VAL A 329 -6.44 3.89 2.11
CA VAL A 329 -6.09 3.77 3.53
C VAL A 329 -5.09 4.85 3.95
N TRP A 330 -5.22 5.28 5.22
CA TRP A 330 -4.31 6.19 5.89
C TRP A 330 -3.35 5.38 6.76
N HIS A 331 -2.05 5.43 6.45
CA HIS A 331 -1.04 4.62 7.12
C HIS A 331 -0.23 5.45 8.12
N HIS A 332 -0.08 4.96 9.34
CA HIS A 332 0.79 5.55 10.36
C HIS A 332 2.24 5.16 10.10
N HIS A 333 2.98 6.05 9.41
CA HIS A 333 4.42 5.85 9.19
C HIS A 333 5.18 5.77 10.51
N ARG A 334 6.28 5.03 10.50
CA ARG A 334 7.22 4.96 11.63
C ARG A 334 7.73 6.36 11.95
N ASP A 335 7.76 6.71 13.23
CA ASP A 335 8.05 8.07 13.69
C ASP A 335 9.50 8.30 14.12
N THR A 336 10.27 7.23 14.36
CA THR A 336 11.67 7.33 14.78
C THR A 336 12.66 7.15 13.64
N TRP A 337 13.82 7.82 13.76
CA TRP A 337 14.93 7.65 12.81
C TRP A 337 15.45 6.22 12.78
N GLN A 338 15.46 5.52 13.93
CA GLN A 338 15.92 4.14 13.99
C GLN A 338 14.99 3.20 13.21
N ASP A 339 13.68 3.41 13.31
CA ASP A 339 12.71 2.61 12.56
C ASP A 339 12.80 2.87 11.05
N LEU A 340 13.02 4.13 10.64
CA LEU A 340 13.27 4.46 9.22
C LEU A 340 14.52 3.76 8.69
N ARG A 341 15.60 3.68 9.49
CA ARG A 341 16.82 2.93 9.13
C ARG A 341 16.55 1.43 8.99
N ASN A 342 15.79 0.86 9.92
CA ASN A 342 15.38 -0.56 9.88
C ASN A 342 14.52 -0.84 8.65
N GLN A 343 13.61 0.08 8.33
CA GLN A 343 12.74 0.01 7.16
C GLN A 343 13.52 0.10 5.84
N ALA A 344 14.47 1.04 5.72
CA ALA A 344 15.35 1.15 4.56
C ALA A 344 16.15 -0.15 4.31
N TYR A 345 16.72 -0.74 5.37
CA TYR A 345 17.38 -2.03 5.26
C TYR A 345 16.39 -3.15 4.86
N GLY A 346 15.19 -3.17 5.46
CA GLY A 346 14.12 -4.13 5.19
C GLY A 346 13.64 -4.06 3.74
N TYR A 347 13.51 -2.88 3.17
CA TYR A 347 13.12 -2.70 1.77
C TYR A 347 14.13 -3.34 0.81
N GLY A 348 15.43 -3.10 1.03
CA GLY A 348 16.46 -3.74 0.23
C GLY A 348 16.46 -5.26 0.37
N ALA A 349 16.37 -5.77 1.60
CA ALA A 349 16.35 -7.20 1.88
C ALA A 349 15.09 -7.87 1.31
N GLY A 350 13.91 -7.31 1.55
CA GLY A 350 12.64 -7.79 1.03
C GLY A 350 12.59 -7.84 -0.50
N LEU A 351 13.11 -6.80 -1.16
CA LEU A 351 13.19 -6.74 -2.62
C LEU A 351 13.93 -7.93 -3.22
N THR A 352 15.11 -8.24 -2.73
CA THR A 352 15.89 -9.36 -3.29
C THR A 352 15.48 -10.72 -2.73
N ALA A 353 14.86 -10.74 -1.54
CA ALA A 353 14.25 -11.95 -0.99
C ALA A 353 13.05 -12.41 -1.82
N TYR A 354 12.13 -11.48 -2.19
CA TYR A 354 10.98 -11.86 -3.03
C TYR A 354 11.41 -12.31 -4.43
N LEU A 355 12.42 -11.66 -5.04
CA LEU A 355 12.97 -12.11 -6.31
C LEU A 355 13.54 -13.53 -6.19
N THR A 356 14.27 -13.81 -5.11
CA THR A 356 14.80 -15.14 -4.83
C THR A 356 13.66 -16.16 -4.63
N ALA A 357 12.64 -15.81 -3.84
CA ALA A 357 11.45 -16.63 -3.64
C ALA A 357 10.76 -16.94 -4.97
N THR A 358 10.55 -15.91 -5.80
CA THR A 358 9.94 -16.02 -7.12
C THR A 358 10.71 -17.01 -8.02
N LEU A 359 12.02 -16.90 -8.10
CA LEU A 359 12.84 -17.81 -8.91
C LEU A 359 12.85 -19.24 -8.38
N VAL A 360 12.84 -19.41 -7.06
CA VAL A 360 12.81 -20.73 -6.43
C VAL A 360 11.45 -21.41 -6.63
N ARG A 361 10.35 -20.66 -6.56
CA ARG A 361 8.98 -21.18 -6.70
C ARG A 361 8.53 -21.27 -8.15
N HIS A 362 8.98 -20.33 -8.98
CA HIS A 362 8.61 -20.21 -10.39
C HIS A 362 9.86 -20.16 -11.29
N PRO A 363 10.66 -21.25 -11.39
CA PRO A 363 11.93 -21.25 -12.11
C PRO A 363 11.79 -20.93 -13.60
N ARG A 364 10.58 -21.09 -14.17
CA ARG A 364 10.25 -20.71 -15.55
C ARG A 364 10.40 -19.19 -15.81
N LEU A 365 10.39 -18.37 -14.77
CA LEU A 365 10.59 -16.93 -14.88
C LEU A 365 12.06 -16.51 -14.98
N LEU A 366 13.01 -17.43 -14.76
CA LEU A 366 14.44 -17.12 -14.80
C LEU A 366 14.90 -16.55 -16.16
N PRO A 367 14.55 -17.11 -17.32
CA PRO A 367 14.92 -16.50 -18.61
C PRO A 367 14.36 -15.09 -18.78
N ALA A 368 13.11 -14.88 -18.37
CA ALA A 368 12.47 -13.57 -18.42
C ALA A 368 13.16 -12.54 -17.52
N LEU A 369 13.63 -12.91 -16.35
CA LEU A 369 14.40 -12.03 -15.47
C LEU A 369 15.77 -11.71 -16.08
N LEU A 370 16.49 -12.70 -16.58
CA LEU A 370 17.83 -12.51 -17.17
C LEU A 370 17.80 -11.57 -18.37
N THR A 371 16.81 -11.69 -19.26
CA THR A 371 16.65 -10.81 -20.43
C THR A 371 16.32 -9.37 -20.05
N ARG A 372 15.69 -9.14 -18.88
CA ARG A 372 15.31 -7.83 -18.37
C ARG A 372 16.36 -7.19 -17.45
N LEU A 373 17.31 -7.97 -16.95
CA LEU A 373 18.32 -7.53 -15.99
C LEU A 373 19.12 -6.28 -16.43
N PRO A 374 19.58 -6.15 -17.70
CA PRO A 374 20.29 -4.96 -18.15
C PRO A 374 19.41 -3.69 -18.04
N ARG A 375 18.12 -3.80 -18.40
CA ARG A 375 17.15 -2.70 -18.26
C ARG A 375 16.88 -2.37 -16.79
N GLY A 376 16.81 -3.40 -15.92
CA GLY A 376 16.66 -3.23 -14.47
C GLY A 376 17.83 -2.48 -13.85
N LEU A 377 19.05 -2.80 -14.23
CA LEU A 377 20.25 -2.09 -13.78
C LEU A 377 20.28 -0.64 -14.26
N ALA A 378 19.89 -0.39 -15.50
CA ALA A 378 19.77 0.98 -16.06
C ALA A 378 18.71 1.78 -15.31
N HIS A 379 17.52 1.20 -15.04
CA HIS A 379 16.44 1.82 -14.28
C HIS A 379 16.86 2.13 -12.84
N ALA A 380 17.49 1.20 -12.14
CA ALA A 380 18.01 1.40 -10.78
C ALA A 380 19.07 2.53 -10.72
N ARG A 381 19.93 2.64 -11.73
CA ARG A 381 20.90 3.75 -11.84
C ARG A 381 20.20 5.08 -12.06
N ALA A 382 19.20 5.14 -12.95
CA ALA A 382 18.43 6.35 -13.24
C ALA A 382 17.67 6.82 -11.99
N MET A 383 17.02 5.92 -11.24
CA MET A 383 16.37 6.26 -9.97
C MET A 383 17.35 6.77 -8.91
N THR A 384 18.55 6.19 -8.84
CA THR A 384 19.59 6.63 -7.90
C THR A 384 20.13 8.01 -8.27
N ALA A 385 20.28 8.31 -9.56
CA ALA A 385 20.67 9.63 -10.05
C ALA A 385 19.62 10.69 -9.70
N ARG A 386 18.34 10.44 -10.00
CA ARG A 386 17.20 11.33 -9.66
C ARG A 386 17.09 11.61 -8.16
N ARG A 387 17.39 10.64 -7.30
CA ARG A 387 17.42 10.83 -5.83
C ARG A 387 18.55 11.74 -5.34
N GLY A 388 19.56 11.99 -6.16
CA GLY A 388 20.70 12.86 -5.85
C GLY A 388 20.60 14.27 -6.42
N GLU A 389 19.70 14.51 -7.36
CA GLU A 389 19.46 15.81 -7.96
C GLU A 389 18.48 16.59 -7.10
N THR A 390 18.92 17.72 -6.54
CA THR A 390 18.02 18.75 -6.02
C THR A 390 17.47 19.48 -7.24
N PRO A 391 16.15 19.54 -7.49
CA PRO A 391 15.62 20.38 -8.55
C PRO A 391 15.98 21.83 -8.25
N GLU A 392 16.85 22.44 -9.03
CA GLU A 392 16.98 23.89 -9.09
C GLU A 392 15.71 24.44 -9.75
N GLY A 393 14.87 25.10 -8.97
CA GLY A 393 13.61 25.69 -9.42
C GLY A 393 12.40 24.84 -9.06
N GLY A 394 11.89 25.05 -7.86
CA GLY A 394 10.77 24.44 -7.18
C GLY A 394 9.52 24.15 -7.99
N VAL A 395 9.57 23.17 -8.86
CA VAL A 395 8.35 22.48 -9.30
C VAL A 395 8.08 21.39 -8.27
N PRO A 396 6.90 21.35 -7.65
CA PRO A 396 6.50 20.24 -6.79
C PRO A 396 6.69 18.94 -7.58
N GLY A 397 7.39 17.96 -7.01
CA GLY A 397 7.45 16.63 -7.61
C GLY A 397 6.04 16.07 -7.81
N GLU A 398 5.84 15.10 -8.67
CA GLU A 398 4.54 14.47 -9.04
C GLU A 398 3.63 14.12 -7.85
N HIS A 399 4.07 14.30 -6.61
CA HIS A 399 3.36 14.01 -5.37
C HIS A 399 3.36 15.18 -4.37
N GLY A 400 3.67 16.41 -4.78
CA GLY A 400 3.42 17.63 -3.99
C GLY A 400 4.15 17.76 -2.64
N THR A 401 5.19 16.96 -2.36
CA THR A 401 5.95 17.04 -1.11
C THR A 401 7.25 17.86 -1.27
N HIS A 402 7.62 18.67 -0.27
CA HIS A 402 8.92 19.33 -0.24
C HIS A 402 10.03 18.28 -0.36
N HIS A 403 10.86 18.41 -1.39
CA HIS A 403 11.92 17.44 -1.66
C HIS A 403 13.02 17.56 -0.61
N HIS A 404 13.03 16.64 0.34
CA HIS A 404 14.15 16.45 1.27
C HIS A 404 15.11 15.41 0.68
N PRO A 405 16.38 15.73 0.47
CA PRO A 405 17.31 14.79 -0.15
C PRO A 405 17.43 13.51 0.69
N TRP A 406 17.27 12.35 0.02
CA TRP A 406 17.41 11.05 0.69
C TRP A 406 18.84 10.85 1.20
N PRO A 407 19.03 10.64 2.50
CA PRO A 407 20.38 10.49 3.06
C PRO A 407 21.13 9.31 2.45
N ARG A 408 22.37 9.54 2.02
CA ARG A 408 23.25 8.50 1.48
C ARG A 408 23.43 7.31 2.43
N SER A 409 23.29 7.53 3.74
CA SER A 409 23.31 6.48 4.76
C SER A 409 22.16 5.48 4.60
N LEU A 410 20.95 5.94 4.28
CA LEU A 410 19.79 5.10 4.04
C LEU A 410 19.93 4.31 2.74
N SER A 411 20.39 4.94 1.65
CA SER A 411 20.70 4.22 0.40
C SER A 411 21.79 3.14 0.57
N ARG A 412 22.75 3.35 1.48
CA ARG A 412 23.74 2.31 1.82
C ARG A 412 23.11 1.15 2.58
N LEU A 413 22.15 1.44 3.47
CA LEU A 413 21.40 0.42 4.20
C LEU A 413 20.52 -0.41 3.25
N GLU A 414 19.79 0.22 2.33
CA GLU A 414 19.03 -0.46 1.29
C GLU A 414 19.92 -1.41 0.47
N ARG A 415 21.07 -0.93 -0.02
CA ARG A 415 22.02 -1.77 -0.77
C ARG A 415 22.57 -2.94 0.05
N ARG A 416 22.88 -2.73 1.34
CA ARG A 416 23.27 -3.82 2.25
C ARG A 416 22.12 -4.83 2.42
N GLY A 417 20.89 -4.35 2.54
CA GLY A 417 19.70 -5.18 2.55
C GLY A 417 19.58 -6.03 1.27
N MET A 418 19.75 -5.40 0.09
CA MET A 418 19.72 -6.12 -1.19
C MET A 418 20.74 -7.25 -1.27
N LEU A 419 21.95 -7.05 -0.76
CA LEU A 419 22.96 -8.11 -0.71
C LEU A 419 22.58 -9.24 0.26
N TYR A 420 21.86 -8.91 1.33
CA TYR A 420 21.47 -9.87 2.35
C TYR A 420 20.20 -10.67 1.98
N GLY A 421 19.28 -10.11 1.19
CA GLY A 421 17.97 -10.72 0.94
C GLY A 421 17.98 -12.18 0.51
N PRO A 422 18.80 -12.61 -0.46
CA PRO A 422 18.90 -14.03 -0.84
C PRO A 422 19.34 -14.93 0.32
N ILE A 423 20.29 -14.46 1.13
CA ILE A 423 20.77 -15.18 2.33
C ILE A 423 19.66 -15.23 3.38
N GLY A 424 18.97 -14.11 3.59
CA GLY A 424 17.83 -14.01 4.49
C GLY A 424 16.71 -14.99 4.11
N TYR A 425 16.36 -15.04 2.83
CA TYR A 425 15.39 -16.01 2.32
C TYR A 425 15.81 -17.46 2.55
N ALA A 426 17.06 -17.82 2.21
CA ALA A 426 17.58 -19.16 2.43
C ALA A 426 17.53 -19.57 3.91
N LYS A 427 17.91 -18.65 4.83
CA LYS A 427 17.84 -18.88 6.28
C LYS A 427 16.38 -19.07 6.74
N ALA A 428 15.46 -18.19 6.32
CA ALA A 428 14.06 -18.31 6.67
C ALA A 428 13.44 -19.63 6.18
N ARG A 429 13.78 -20.04 4.97
CA ARG A 429 13.34 -21.32 4.38
C ARG A 429 13.86 -22.53 5.16
N ALA A 430 15.12 -22.52 5.57
CA ALA A 430 15.70 -23.57 6.40
C ALA A 430 15.01 -23.67 7.77
N GLN A 431 14.74 -22.51 8.41
CA GLN A 431 14.00 -22.44 9.68
C GLN A 431 12.58 -22.98 9.54
N ALA A 432 11.87 -22.64 8.45
CA ALA A 432 10.52 -23.15 8.18
C ALA A 432 10.53 -24.69 7.96
N ALA A 433 11.54 -25.23 7.32
CA ALA A 433 11.69 -26.69 7.12
C ALA A 433 11.95 -27.43 8.46
N GLN A 434 12.82 -26.88 9.31
CA GLN A 434 13.11 -27.45 10.63
C GLN A 434 11.87 -27.50 11.53
N ARG A 435 11.04 -26.47 11.54
CA ARG A 435 9.79 -26.43 12.31
C ARG A 435 8.79 -27.50 11.84
N LYS A 436 8.63 -27.69 10.54
CA LYS A 436 7.78 -28.78 9.98
C LYS A 436 8.30 -30.17 10.34
N GLY A 437 9.60 -30.36 10.49
CA GLY A 437 10.22 -31.63 10.92
C GLY A 437 10.06 -31.92 12.41
N ALA A 438 10.04 -30.87 13.25
CA ALA A 438 9.90 -31.02 14.70
C ALA A 438 8.43 -31.21 15.17
N GLY A 439 7.46 -30.92 14.32
CA GLY A 439 6.02 -31.11 14.59
C GLY A 439 5.45 -32.43 14.06
N ARG A 440 6.28 -33.30 13.51
CA ARG A 440 5.96 -34.67 13.13
C ARG A 440 6.54 -35.67 14.16
#